data_286e48aefcf55eef36f891613862cb9d
#
_entry.id   286e48aefcf55eef36f891613862cb9d
#
_cell.length_a   1.000
_cell.length_b   1.000
_cell.length_c   1.000
_cell.angle_alpha   90.00
_cell.angle_beta   90.00
_cell.angle_gamma   90.00
#
_symmetry.space_group_name_H-M   'P 1'
#
loop_
_entity.id
_entity.type
_entity.pdbx_description
1 polymer ?
#
loop_
_entity_poly.entity_id
_entity_poly.type
_entity_poly.pdbx_seq_one_letter_code
_entity_poly.pdbx_strand_id
1 'polypeptide(L)'
;IETNTYGGNRFKLAPHGLGDQVAEINRAGVEIARRAAGDRALVAGAMGPIGRHLVPVGKITHAEAFRAFTEQAQALLDAGIDLFVLETFADLEELHLAVDAVRSLCSHPIIAQKTFIEDGETLAGGLPRRVIEEVSRWDIVAFGANCTVGPQRMLSIIQEMAEHSPLPISAIPTAGLPHLIGGRVAYDATPEYFARYGRQMVEAGARIVGGCCGTTPAHIRALAQAVRGVEPGSRRVAVSVRTRSDETKATRQAQASRLAEKLGRKFVVTVELDVPRGLDMSSLIQAAEALRDQGCDCINISDGARARLRMNPMVVGRLVQEIVGIEVIQHFACRDRNLLAIQADLLGAHALGLRNILAITGDPTQVGDYPTATSVFDVDAIGLVRILRAFNNGVDLSGTSIGEKTAFLIAVAYNPLARNPEEEADRLRRKADEGAHFIFTQPIYEMSVLEIAVREAERVGLPLLMGVLPLRSSRHAEFFHNEVPGIQIPEEMRRALAELEGDDAKRYGIEQAQQFVRRAKGMTAGMYIMPPALSPHVAGQVMEALH
;
A
#
# COMPACT_ATOMS: atom_id res chain seq x y z
N ILE A 1 26.08 4.93 24.44
CA ILE A 1 26.61 4.54 23.11
C ILE A 1 25.68 3.50 22.52
N GLU A 2 25.22 3.70 21.28
CA GLU A 2 24.43 2.72 20.53
C GLU A 2 25.34 1.65 19.91
N THR A 3 24.82 0.41 19.85
CA THR A 3 25.48 -0.69 19.14
C THR A 3 25.30 -0.53 17.64
N ASN A 4 26.24 -1.03 16.84
CA ASN A 4 26.06 -1.08 15.37
C ASN A 4 25.26 -2.33 14.95
N THR A 5 24.02 -2.44 15.45
CA THR A 5 23.15 -3.61 15.26
C THR A 5 21.80 -3.28 14.63
N TYR A 6 21.63 -2.06 14.11
CA TYR A 6 20.42 -1.61 13.43
C TYR A 6 19.85 -2.62 12.41
N GLY A 7 20.72 -3.21 11.59
CA GLY A 7 20.37 -4.22 10.58
C GLY A 7 20.51 -5.67 11.07
N GLY A 8 20.65 -5.91 12.37
CA GLY A 8 20.97 -7.21 12.96
C GLY A 8 19.81 -8.21 13.04
N ASN A 9 18.68 -7.97 12.37
CA ASN A 9 17.56 -8.90 12.34
C ASN A 9 17.65 -9.91 11.19
N ARG A 10 16.98 -11.04 11.32
CA ARG A 10 16.97 -12.16 10.37
C ARG A 10 16.65 -11.73 8.94
N PHE A 11 15.66 -10.85 8.75
CA PHE A 11 15.21 -10.45 7.42
C PHE A 11 16.24 -9.61 6.65
N LYS A 12 17.00 -8.77 7.35
CA LYS A 12 18.09 -7.97 6.75
C LYS A 12 19.37 -8.79 6.55
N LEU A 13 19.62 -9.78 7.40
CA LEU A 13 20.81 -10.64 7.32
C LEU A 13 20.67 -11.76 6.28
N ALA A 14 19.47 -12.32 6.10
CA ALA A 14 19.23 -13.46 5.21
C ALA A 14 19.65 -13.22 3.73
N PRO A 15 19.43 -12.05 3.10
CA PRO A 15 19.89 -11.79 1.73
C PRO A 15 21.43 -11.86 1.56
N HIS A 16 22.17 -11.75 2.66
CA HIS A 16 23.63 -11.84 2.69
C HIS A 16 24.14 -13.23 3.13
N GLY A 17 23.25 -14.21 3.27
CA GLY A 17 23.59 -15.56 3.75
C GLY A 17 23.88 -15.63 5.26
N LEU A 18 23.52 -14.59 6.03
CA LEU A 18 23.83 -14.44 7.45
C LEU A 18 22.60 -14.59 8.37
N GLY A 19 21.47 -15.07 7.83
CA GLY A 19 20.21 -15.17 8.57
C GLY A 19 20.25 -16.01 9.85
N ASP A 20 21.15 -16.97 9.94
CA ASP A 20 21.34 -17.83 11.12
C ASP A 20 22.38 -17.29 12.11
N GLN A 21 23.00 -16.13 11.82
CA GLN A 21 24.05 -15.52 12.64
C GLN A 21 23.54 -14.31 13.45
N VAL A 22 22.23 -14.17 13.63
CA VAL A 22 21.62 -13.04 14.37
C VAL A 22 22.25 -12.88 15.75
N ALA A 23 22.34 -13.96 16.52
CA ALA A 23 22.89 -13.93 17.88
C ALA A 23 24.38 -13.53 17.91
N GLU A 24 25.19 -14.05 17.00
CA GLU A 24 26.62 -13.78 16.92
C GLU A 24 26.90 -12.32 16.56
N ILE A 25 26.22 -11.81 15.52
CA ILE A 25 26.40 -10.45 15.02
C ILE A 25 25.96 -9.42 16.06
N ASN A 26 24.82 -9.61 16.71
CA ASN A 26 24.34 -8.70 17.75
C ASN A 26 25.28 -8.71 18.98
N ARG A 27 25.74 -9.87 19.42
CA ARG A 27 26.70 -9.99 20.50
C ARG A 27 28.02 -9.25 20.19
N ALA A 28 28.58 -9.46 19.01
CA ALA A 28 29.79 -8.75 18.58
C ALA A 28 29.61 -7.23 18.59
N GLY A 29 28.44 -6.75 18.12
CA GLY A 29 28.09 -5.32 18.19
C GLY A 29 28.08 -4.77 19.61
N VAL A 30 27.50 -5.50 20.57
CA VAL A 30 27.48 -5.12 22.00
C VAL A 30 28.89 -5.13 22.60
N GLU A 31 29.68 -6.15 22.32
CA GLU A 31 31.07 -6.24 22.84
C GLU A 31 31.94 -5.08 22.36
N ILE A 32 31.79 -4.67 21.09
CA ILE A 32 32.50 -3.50 20.55
C ILE A 32 32.05 -2.22 21.25
N ALA A 33 30.75 -2.02 21.40
CA ALA A 33 30.19 -0.86 22.08
C ALA A 33 30.62 -0.81 23.58
N ARG A 34 30.59 -1.95 24.27
CA ARG A 34 30.98 -2.07 25.68
C ARG A 34 32.46 -1.74 25.88
N ARG A 35 33.35 -2.23 24.99
CA ARG A 35 34.79 -1.86 25.05
C ARG A 35 35.01 -0.35 24.85
N ALA A 36 34.23 0.28 23.96
CA ALA A 36 34.35 1.72 23.74
C ALA A 36 33.74 2.55 24.89
N ALA A 37 32.64 2.09 25.48
CA ALA A 37 31.96 2.76 26.59
C ALA A 37 32.78 2.68 27.89
N GLY A 38 33.41 1.54 28.18
CA GLY A 38 33.95 1.24 29.50
C GLY A 38 32.87 1.43 30.57
N ASP A 39 33.26 1.99 31.70
CA ASP A 39 32.35 2.35 32.80
C ASP A 39 31.76 3.78 32.66
N ARG A 40 32.04 4.46 31.55
CA ARG A 40 31.72 5.89 31.37
C ARG A 40 30.37 6.14 30.70
N ALA A 41 29.80 5.14 30.07
CA ALA A 41 28.55 5.30 29.31
C ALA A 41 27.74 4.00 29.28
N LEU A 42 26.41 4.13 29.22
CA LEU A 42 25.52 3.04 28.98
C LEU A 42 25.63 2.54 27.52
N VAL A 43 25.37 1.26 27.32
CA VAL A 43 25.33 0.62 26.01
C VAL A 43 23.87 0.36 25.64
N ALA A 44 23.43 0.99 24.57
CA ALA A 44 22.07 0.85 24.01
C ALA A 44 22.08 -0.15 22.86
N GLY A 45 21.28 -1.19 22.95
CA GLY A 45 21.05 -2.15 21.87
C GLY A 45 20.17 -1.52 20.78
N ALA A 46 20.75 -1.23 19.61
CA ALA A 46 20.03 -0.63 18.48
C ALA A 46 19.30 -1.68 17.67
N MET A 47 18.00 -1.48 17.43
CA MET A 47 17.15 -2.29 16.56
C MET A 47 16.41 -1.40 15.56
N GLY A 48 16.47 -1.74 14.29
CA GLY A 48 15.73 -1.06 13.25
C GLY A 48 14.60 -1.93 12.66
N PRO A 49 13.80 -1.38 11.71
CA PRO A 49 12.71 -2.12 11.08
C PRO A 49 13.23 -3.35 10.32
N ILE A 50 12.35 -4.32 10.09
CA ILE A 50 12.71 -5.56 9.38
C ILE A 50 13.13 -5.33 7.93
N GLY A 51 12.84 -4.14 7.36
CA GLY A 51 13.21 -3.77 6.00
C GLY A 51 12.31 -4.38 4.92
N ARG A 52 11.15 -4.85 5.29
CA ARG A 52 10.09 -5.34 4.42
C ARG A 52 8.74 -4.92 4.97
N HIS A 53 7.76 -4.70 4.10
CA HIS A 53 6.44 -4.31 4.55
C HIS A 53 5.69 -5.48 5.21
N LEU A 54 4.98 -5.17 6.30
CA LEU A 54 4.06 -6.08 6.95
C LEU A 54 2.80 -6.28 6.12
N VAL A 55 2.09 -7.38 6.36
CA VAL A 55 0.73 -7.54 5.83
C VAL A 55 -0.17 -6.45 6.40
N PRO A 56 -1.15 -5.95 5.64
CA PRO A 56 -1.55 -6.40 4.30
C PRO A 56 -0.78 -5.74 3.15
N VAL A 57 0.10 -4.78 3.43
CA VAL A 57 0.89 -4.05 2.41
C VAL A 57 1.93 -4.97 1.78
N GLY A 58 2.71 -5.66 2.62
CA GLY A 58 3.71 -6.63 2.20
C GLY A 58 3.29 -8.07 2.47
N LYS A 59 4.30 -8.94 2.59
CA LYS A 59 4.09 -10.39 2.77
C LYS A 59 4.44 -10.89 4.16
N ILE A 60 5.07 -10.06 4.99
CA ILE A 60 5.51 -10.48 6.33
C ILE A 60 4.36 -10.35 7.31
N THR A 61 4.00 -11.43 7.96
CA THR A 61 2.96 -11.42 9.00
C THR A 61 3.46 -10.75 10.27
N HIS A 62 2.55 -10.20 11.07
CA HIS A 62 2.88 -9.64 12.39
C HIS A 62 3.59 -10.67 13.28
N ALA A 63 3.18 -11.95 13.21
CA ALA A 63 3.80 -13.01 13.97
C ALA A 63 5.24 -13.32 13.53
N GLU A 64 5.55 -13.21 12.24
CA GLU A 64 6.92 -13.38 11.72
C GLU A 64 7.81 -12.20 12.13
N ALA A 65 7.30 -10.97 12.02
CA ALA A 65 8.01 -9.78 12.45
C ALA A 65 8.27 -9.78 13.96
N PHE A 66 7.24 -10.11 14.75
CA PHE A 66 7.37 -10.24 16.21
C PHE A 66 8.47 -11.25 16.59
N ARG A 67 8.50 -12.43 15.95
CA ARG A 67 9.56 -13.42 16.20
C ARG A 67 10.94 -12.89 15.84
N ALA A 68 11.09 -12.16 14.73
CA ALA A 68 12.38 -11.60 14.32
C ALA A 68 12.86 -10.50 15.28
N PHE A 69 11.97 -9.64 15.76
CA PHE A 69 12.30 -8.66 16.79
C PHE A 69 12.64 -9.32 18.12
N THR A 70 11.88 -10.34 18.53
CA THR A 70 12.16 -11.11 19.75
C THR A 70 13.53 -11.80 19.68
N GLU A 71 13.88 -12.41 18.54
CA GLU A 71 15.18 -13.05 18.32
C GLU A 71 16.34 -12.05 18.46
N GLN A 72 16.23 -10.87 17.82
CA GLN A 72 17.26 -9.84 17.92
C GLN A 72 17.35 -9.25 19.32
N ALA A 73 16.21 -8.96 19.95
CA ALA A 73 16.16 -8.43 21.32
C ALA A 73 16.78 -9.39 22.33
N GLN A 74 16.49 -10.69 22.22
CA GLN A 74 17.09 -11.70 23.09
C GLN A 74 18.62 -11.74 22.94
N ALA A 75 19.13 -11.70 21.70
CA ALA A 75 20.57 -11.69 21.45
C ALA A 75 21.27 -10.46 22.05
N LEU A 76 20.64 -9.30 22.01
CA LEU A 76 21.14 -8.08 22.63
C LEU A 76 21.11 -8.15 24.17
N LEU A 77 20.05 -8.69 24.77
CA LEU A 77 19.93 -8.91 26.21
C LEU A 77 21.00 -9.86 26.72
N ASP A 78 21.18 -11.01 26.05
CA ASP A 78 22.18 -12.02 26.42
C ASP A 78 23.62 -11.46 26.35
N ALA A 79 23.83 -10.48 25.45
CA ALA A 79 25.12 -9.79 25.33
C ALA A 79 25.34 -8.67 26.38
N GLY A 80 24.32 -8.32 27.18
CA GLY A 80 24.44 -7.41 28.32
C GLY A 80 24.36 -5.93 27.95
N ILE A 81 23.33 -5.52 27.22
CA ILE A 81 22.99 -4.11 27.02
C ILE A 81 22.32 -3.50 28.26
N ASP A 82 22.32 -2.16 28.37
CA ASP A 82 21.69 -1.44 29.48
C ASP A 82 20.27 -0.95 29.13
N LEU A 83 19.98 -0.70 27.84
CA LEU A 83 18.69 -0.24 27.33
C LEU A 83 18.55 -0.56 25.84
N PHE A 84 17.34 -0.42 25.30
CA PHE A 84 17.06 -0.53 23.87
C PHE A 84 16.88 0.84 23.21
N VAL A 85 17.33 0.95 21.95
CA VAL A 85 16.96 2.02 21.03
C VAL A 85 16.30 1.37 19.80
N LEU A 86 15.00 1.61 19.64
CA LEU A 86 14.24 1.18 18.47
C LEU A 86 14.22 2.36 17.50
N GLU A 87 15.03 2.31 16.44
CA GLU A 87 15.37 3.48 15.62
C GLU A 87 14.91 3.36 14.16
N THR A 88 14.63 4.51 13.54
CA THR A 88 14.42 4.65 12.09
C THR A 88 13.18 3.90 11.58
N PHE A 89 12.14 3.78 12.39
CA PHE A 89 10.87 3.22 11.98
C PHE A 89 10.03 4.25 11.23
N ALA A 90 9.63 3.94 10.00
CA ALA A 90 8.68 4.75 9.24
C ALA A 90 7.23 4.40 9.59
N ASP A 91 6.95 3.13 9.86
CA ASP A 91 5.63 2.61 10.21
C ASP A 91 5.47 2.53 11.74
N LEU A 92 4.37 3.11 12.24
CA LEU A 92 4.10 3.16 13.68
C LEU A 92 3.63 1.81 14.23
N GLU A 93 2.92 1.03 13.43
CA GLU A 93 2.47 -0.33 13.77
C GLU A 93 3.67 -1.28 13.92
N GLU A 94 4.64 -1.18 13.00
CA GLU A 94 5.89 -1.96 13.08
C GLU A 94 6.72 -1.56 14.31
N LEU A 95 6.79 -0.26 14.63
CA LEU A 95 7.47 0.21 15.83
C LEU A 95 6.81 -0.31 17.11
N HIS A 96 5.47 -0.30 17.18
CA HIS A 96 4.74 -0.84 18.32
C HIS A 96 5.00 -2.34 18.49
N LEU A 97 4.99 -3.09 17.39
CA LEU A 97 5.29 -4.52 17.41
C LEU A 97 6.71 -4.81 17.94
N ALA A 98 7.68 -3.95 17.61
CA ALA A 98 9.04 -4.06 18.14
C ALA A 98 9.08 -3.75 19.66
N VAL A 99 8.32 -2.76 20.13
CA VAL A 99 8.16 -2.49 21.58
C VAL A 99 7.57 -3.70 22.29
N ASP A 100 6.49 -4.28 21.77
CA ASP A 100 5.83 -5.46 22.34
C ASP A 100 6.77 -6.67 22.39
N ALA A 101 7.58 -6.87 21.34
CA ALA A 101 8.56 -7.94 21.30
C ALA A 101 9.63 -7.78 22.42
N VAL A 102 10.15 -6.57 22.64
CA VAL A 102 11.08 -6.31 23.76
C VAL A 102 10.39 -6.49 25.10
N ARG A 103 9.16 -6.00 25.27
CA ARG A 103 8.40 -6.12 26.51
C ARG A 103 8.02 -7.55 26.87
N SER A 104 7.87 -8.41 25.87
CA SER A 104 7.66 -9.85 26.11
C SER A 104 8.85 -10.54 26.78
N LEU A 105 10.05 -9.95 26.71
CA LEU A 105 11.30 -10.51 27.24
C LEU A 105 11.77 -9.84 28.54
N CYS A 106 11.60 -8.51 28.66
CA CYS A 106 12.24 -7.76 29.75
C CYS A 106 11.57 -6.39 30.03
N SER A 107 12.00 -5.78 31.15
CA SER A 107 11.61 -4.42 31.57
C SER A 107 12.73 -3.37 31.32
N HIS A 108 13.74 -3.66 30.50
CA HIS A 108 14.78 -2.68 30.17
C HIS A 108 14.21 -1.40 29.58
N PRO A 109 14.80 -0.22 29.83
CA PRO A 109 14.35 1.03 29.23
C PRO A 109 14.36 0.95 27.70
N ILE A 110 13.30 1.49 27.06
CA ILE A 110 13.19 1.59 25.61
C ILE A 110 13.11 3.06 25.22
N ILE A 111 13.99 3.50 24.33
CA ILE A 111 13.88 4.73 23.57
C ILE A 111 13.33 4.36 22.21
N ALA A 112 12.12 4.82 21.88
CA ALA A 112 11.52 4.57 20.59
C ALA A 112 11.67 5.80 19.68
N GLN A 113 12.01 5.59 18.40
CA GLN A 113 12.28 6.66 17.45
C GLN A 113 11.60 6.38 16.10
N LYS A 114 10.88 7.38 15.61
CA LYS A 114 10.22 7.36 14.31
C LYS A 114 10.93 8.29 13.33
N THR A 115 10.97 7.91 12.05
CA THR A 115 11.34 8.84 10.98
C THR A 115 10.15 9.70 10.58
N PHE A 116 10.40 10.99 10.39
CA PHE A 116 9.43 11.95 9.84
C PHE A 116 9.99 12.48 8.54
N ILE A 117 9.25 12.23 7.45
CA ILE A 117 9.54 12.86 6.17
C ILE A 117 8.87 14.24 6.22
N GLU A 118 9.67 15.29 6.15
CA GLU A 118 9.14 16.65 6.20
C GLU A 118 8.84 17.17 4.79
N ASP A 119 7.57 17.43 4.56
CA ASP A 119 7.14 18.56 3.77
C ASP A 119 6.44 19.55 4.73
N GLY A 120 6.34 20.82 4.37
CA GLY A 120 5.70 21.83 5.24
C GLY A 120 4.24 21.49 5.58
N GLU A 121 3.58 20.63 4.80
CA GLU A 121 2.21 20.16 5.01
C GLU A 121 2.13 19.09 6.12
N THR A 122 3.13 18.25 6.25
CA THR A 122 3.21 17.23 7.31
C THR A 122 3.21 17.85 8.71
N LEU A 123 4.01 18.91 8.91
CA LEU A 123 4.04 19.67 10.16
C LEU A 123 2.73 20.43 10.37
N ALA A 124 2.24 21.14 9.33
CA ALA A 124 0.98 21.87 9.38
C ALA A 124 -0.23 20.94 9.64
N GLY A 125 -0.18 19.69 9.18
CA GLY A 125 -1.16 18.65 9.42
C GLY A 125 -1.14 18.05 10.83
N GLY A 126 -0.16 18.43 11.68
CA GLY A 126 -0.03 17.95 13.06
C GLY A 126 0.30 16.46 13.18
N LEU A 127 1.05 15.90 12.22
CA LEU A 127 1.46 14.49 12.27
C LEU A 127 2.28 14.14 13.52
N PRO A 128 3.29 14.94 13.95
CA PRO A 128 4.03 14.65 15.18
C PRO A 128 3.14 14.61 16.42
N ARG A 129 2.15 15.49 16.51
CA ARG A 129 1.17 15.50 17.61
C ARG A 129 0.37 14.21 17.67
N ARG A 130 -0.20 13.75 16.54
CA ARG A 130 -0.99 12.51 16.48
C ARG A 130 -0.17 11.29 16.87
N VAL A 131 1.07 11.23 16.42
CA VAL A 131 2.01 10.17 16.80
C VAL A 131 2.28 10.20 18.31
N ILE A 132 2.55 11.38 18.89
CA ILE A 132 2.77 11.54 20.33
C ILE A 132 1.56 11.09 21.15
N GLU A 133 0.35 11.45 20.74
CA GLU A 133 -0.89 11.03 21.43
C GLU A 133 -1.03 9.50 21.49
N GLU A 134 -0.57 8.79 20.47
CA GLU A 134 -0.56 7.33 20.43
C GLU A 134 0.55 6.72 21.27
N VAL A 135 1.81 7.11 21.01
CA VAL A 135 2.98 6.51 21.68
C VAL A 135 3.06 6.82 23.17
N SER A 136 2.36 7.86 23.65
CA SER A 136 2.28 8.21 25.05
C SER A 136 1.61 7.14 25.92
N ARG A 137 0.94 6.17 25.29
CA ARG A 137 0.29 5.03 25.94
C ARG A 137 1.17 3.79 26.01
N TRP A 138 2.34 3.83 25.35
CA TRP A 138 3.24 2.69 25.27
C TRP A 138 4.18 2.64 26.49
N ASP A 139 4.63 1.46 26.83
CA ASP A 139 5.61 1.26 27.90
C ASP A 139 7.04 1.56 27.40
N ILE A 140 7.34 2.84 27.23
CA ILE A 140 8.65 3.37 26.78
C ILE A 140 9.08 4.53 27.68
N VAL A 141 10.40 4.75 27.79
CA VAL A 141 10.94 5.82 28.65
C VAL A 141 11.18 7.14 27.90
N ALA A 142 11.33 7.11 26.60
CA ALA A 142 11.49 8.27 25.75
C ALA A 142 10.97 7.98 24.34
N PHE A 143 10.49 9.01 23.67
CA PHE A 143 10.14 8.96 22.26
C PHE A 143 10.82 10.07 21.48
N GLY A 144 11.11 9.86 20.20
CA GLY A 144 11.77 10.89 19.41
C GLY A 144 11.73 10.69 17.90
N ALA A 145 12.52 11.52 17.24
CA ALA A 145 12.74 11.48 15.81
C ALA A 145 14.22 11.22 15.50
N ASN A 146 14.46 10.37 14.49
CA ASN A 146 15.82 10.13 14.02
C ASN A 146 15.88 9.96 12.51
N CYS A 147 17.08 10.17 11.96
CA CYS A 147 17.41 9.98 10.54
C CYS A 147 16.52 10.82 9.57
N THR A 148 16.61 10.57 8.27
CA THR A 148 15.86 11.15 7.14
C THR A 148 15.96 12.65 6.94
N VAL A 149 16.08 13.43 7.99
CA VAL A 149 16.16 14.90 7.94
C VAL A 149 17.43 15.42 8.63
N GLY A 150 17.95 16.54 8.12
CA GLY A 150 19.09 17.26 8.70
C GLY A 150 18.70 18.08 9.95
N PRO A 151 19.69 18.69 10.63
CA PRO A 151 19.50 19.33 11.94
C PRO A 151 18.45 20.45 11.95
N GLN A 152 18.39 21.27 10.91
CA GLN A 152 17.43 22.38 10.82
C GLN A 152 15.98 21.88 10.81
N ARG A 153 15.71 20.86 10.00
CA ARG A 153 14.37 20.29 9.87
C ARG A 153 13.98 19.48 11.10
N MET A 154 14.94 18.75 11.67
CA MET A 154 14.73 18.04 12.93
C MET A 154 14.29 19.00 14.04
N LEU A 155 14.85 20.21 14.12
CA LEU A 155 14.43 21.20 15.10
C LEU A 155 12.94 21.53 15.02
N SER A 156 12.40 21.70 13.82
CA SER A 156 10.96 21.99 13.64
C SER A 156 10.07 20.83 14.13
N ILE A 157 10.48 19.59 13.86
CA ILE A 157 9.80 18.38 14.36
C ILE A 157 9.84 18.35 15.90
N ILE A 158 10.99 18.62 16.50
CA ILE A 158 11.18 18.61 17.97
C ILE A 158 10.35 19.70 18.63
N GLN A 159 10.26 20.89 18.04
CA GLN A 159 9.41 21.97 18.54
C GLN A 159 7.94 21.55 18.61
N GLU A 160 7.40 20.96 17.54
CA GLU A 160 6.04 20.44 17.51
C GLU A 160 5.83 19.28 18.52
N MET A 161 6.80 18.38 18.63
CA MET A 161 6.72 17.30 19.61
C MET A 161 6.76 17.82 21.05
N ALA A 162 7.57 18.82 21.35
CA ALA A 162 7.76 19.35 22.70
C ALA A 162 6.51 20.00 23.26
N GLU A 163 5.65 20.55 22.40
CA GLU A 163 4.36 21.11 22.81
C GLU A 163 3.38 20.08 23.35
N HIS A 164 3.50 18.81 22.92
CA HIS A 164 2.49 17.79 23.14
C HIS A 164 2.98 16.54 23.88
N SER A 165 4.31 16.28 23.92
CA SER A 165 4.85 15.03 24.46
C SER A 165 4.86 15.01 26.00
N PRO A 166 4.26 14.01 26.65
CA PRO A 166 4.46 13.73 28.06
C PRO A 166 5.80 13.04 28.34
N LEU A 167 6.39 12.42 27.32
CA LEU A 167 7.64 11.66 27.40
C LEU A 167 8.88 12.56 27.14
N PRO A 168 10.05 12.21 27.69
CA PRO A 168 11.32 12.77 27.24
C PRO A 168 11.51 12.62 25.74
N ILE A 169 12.03 13.66 25.08
CA ILE A 169 12.18 13.69 23.63
C ILE A 169 13.61 13.39 23.22
N SER A 170 13.78 12.49 22.24
CA SER A 170 15.04 12.17 21.58
C SER A 170 15.10 12.81 20.18
N ALA A 171 16.24 13.42 19.84
CA ALA A 171 16.49 14.12 18.57
C ALA A 171 17.83 13.67 17.96
N ILE A 172 17.80 12.84 16.93
CA ILE A 172 18.99 12.21 16.34
C ILE A 172 19.01 12.46 14.80
N PRO A 173 19.33 13.70 14.34
CA PRO A 173 19.34 14.04 12.92
C PRO A 173 20.49 13.42 12.14
N THR A 174 20.37 13.41 10.80
CA THR A 174 21.47 13.16 9.88
C THR A 174 22.39 14.36 9.77
N ALA A 175 23.63 14.18 9.27
CA ALA A 175 24.55 15.29 8.99
C ALA A 175 24.20 16.03 7.67
N GLY A 176 22.93 16.39 7.48
CA GLY A 176 22.38 16.97 6.25
C GLY A 176 21.66 15.93 5.39
N LEU A 177 21.33 16.30 4.15
CA LEU A 177 20.72 15.37 3.18
C LEU A 177 21.78 14.53 2.48
N PRO A 178 21.51 13.25 2.19
CA PRO A 178 22.44 12.41 1.46
C PRO A 178 22.57 12.84 -0.02
N HIS A 179 23.79 12.77 -0.56
CA HIS A 179 24.05 12.89 -1.99
C HIS A 179 25.15 11.90 -2.41
N LEU A 180 25.33 11.70 -3.70
CA LEU A 180 26.30 10.73 -4.22
C LEU A 180 27.57 11.42 -4.71
N ILE A 181 28.73 11.00 -4.18
CA ILE A 181 30.05 11.36 -4.71
C ILE A 181 30.77 10.09 -5.09
N GLY A 182 31.06 9.92 -6.38
CA GLY A 182 31.76 8.73 -6.87
C GLY A 182 31.05 7.40 -6.51
N GLY A 183 29.70 7.39 -6.49
CA GLY A 183 28.90 6.21 -6.15
C GLY A 183 28.81 5.92 -4.65
N ARG A 184 29.33 6.78 -3.78
CA ARG A 184 29.22 6.66 -2.33
C ARG A 184 28.32 7.75 -1.77
N VAL A 185 27.53 7.42 -0.76
CA VAL A 185 26.69 8.38 -0.04
C VAL A 185 27.58 9.29 0.81
N ALA A 186 27.40 10.60 0.66
CA ALA A 186 28.09 11.65 1.41
C ALA A 186 27.08 12.61 2.05
N TYR A 187 27.55 13.37 3.06
CA TYR A 187 26.76 14.34 3.81
C TYR A 187 27.62 15.57 4.08
N ASP A 188 27.06 16.78 3.94
CA ASP A 188 27.83 18.04 3.93
C ASP A 188 27.64 18.95 5.16
N ALA A 189 26.77 18.61 6.10
CA ALA A 189 26.62 19.44 7.28
C ALA A 189 27.92 19.46 8.09
N THR A 190 28.42 20.68 8.43
CA THR A 190 29.63 20.79 9.24
C THR A 190 29.35 20.51 10.72
N PRO A 191 30.37 20.11 11.51
CA PRO A 191 30.25 19.93 12.96
C PRO A 191 29.68 21.15 13.69
N GLU A 192 30.06 22.37 13.27
CA GLU A 192 29.61 23.62 13.87
C GLU A 192 28.13 23.90 13.58
N TYR A 193 27.69 23.65 12.33
CA TYR A 193 26.29 23.73 11.95
C TYR A 193 25.46 22.74 12.73
N PHE A 194 25.92 21.50 12.80
CA PHE A 194 25.26 20.41 13.52
C PHE A 194 25.11 20.73 15.01
N ALA A 195 26.18 21.19 15.66
CA ALA A 195 26.20 21.55 17.07
C ALA A 195 25.28 22.73 17.40
N ARG A 196 25.22 23.76 16.53
CA ARG A 196 24.32 24.90 16.70
C ARG A 196 22.86 24.46 16.77
N TYR A 197 22.40 23.64 15.84
CA TYR A 197 21.03 23.13 15.84
C TYR A 197 20.78 22.13 16.96
N GLY A 198 21.77 21.31 17.32
CA GLY A 198 21.67 20.40 18.47
C GLY A 198 21.41 21.16 19.78
N ARG A 199 22.09 22.29 19.98
CA ARG A 199 21.80 23.20 21.11
C ARG A 199 20.38 23.74 21.08
N GLN A 200 19.90 24.20 19.91
CA GLN A 200 18.52 24.70 19.76
C GLN A 200 17.48 23.60 20.01
N MET A 201 17.76 22.34 19.66
CA MET A 201 16.88 21.20 19.97
C MET A 201 16.78 20.98 21.50
N VAL A 202 17.89 21.11 22.24
CA VAL A 202 17.85 21.06 23.71
C VAL A 202 17.05 22.23 24.28
N GLU A 203 17.29 23.45 23.80
CA GLU A 203 16.54 24.64 24.18
C GLU A 203 15.03 24.50 23.84
N ALA A 204 14.67 23.76 22.79
CA ALA A 204 13.30 23.42 22.42
C ALA A 204 12.67 22.31 23.27
N GLY A 205 13.44 21.59 24.11
CA GLY A 205 12.93 20.59 25.03
C GLY A 205 13.44 19.16 24.81
N ALA A 206 14.32 18.92 23.83
CA ALA A 206 14.93 17.61 23.67
C ALA A 206 15.81 17.27 24.90
N ARG A 207 15.67 16.03 25.39
CA ARG A 207 16.44 15.49 26.53
C ARG A 207 17.58 14.58 26.10
N ILE A 208 17.46 13.99 24.93
CA ILE A 208 18.43 13.10 24.33
C ILE A 208 18.77 13.66 22.96
N VAL A 209 20.04 13.96 22.72
CA VAL A 209 20.53 14.45 21.42
C VAL A 209 21.75 13.64 20.98
N GLY A 210 21.85 13.39 19.71
CA GLY A 210 22.92 12.61 19.10
C GLY A 210 23.00 12.83 17.60
N GLY A 211 23.57 11.87 16.88
CA GLY A 211 23.72 11.94 15.44
C GLY A 211 23.47 10.59 14.77
N CYS A 212 22.82 10.64 13.61
CA CYS A 212 22.53 9.50 12.76
C CYS A 212 23.47 9.49 11.53
N CYS A 213 22.96 9.14 10.36
CA CYS A 213 23.73 9.01 9.13
C CYS A 213 24.60 10.24 8.82
N GLY A 214 25.85 9.99 8.38
CA GLY A 214 26.81 11.03 8.04
C GLY A 214 27.50 11.71 9.20
N THR A 215 27.07 11.51 10.45
CA THR A 215 27.75 12.10 11.61
C THR A 215 29.07 11.39 11.90
N THR A 216 30.07 12.17 12.31
CA THR A 216 31.43 11.72 12.64
C THR A 216 31.75 12.06 14.10
N PRO A 217 32.85 11.53 14.66
CA PRO A 217 33.29 11.92 15.99
C PRO A 217 33.47 13.43 16.18
N ALA A 218 33.80 14.17 15.11
CA ALA A 218 33.89 15.64 15.16
C ALA A 218 32.52 16.29 15.40
N HIS A 219 31.46 15.81 14.74
CA HIS A 219 30.09 16.28 14.96
C HIS A 219 29.62 16.06 16.39
N ILE A 220 29.84 14.85 16.91
CA ILE A 220 29.45 14.49 18.30
C ILE A 220 30.24 15.29 19.33
N ARG A 221 31.54 15.52 19.11
CA ARG A 221 32.37 16.35 19.99
C ARG A 221 31.84 17.80 20.01
N ALA A 222 31.57 18.39 18.85
CA ALA A 222 31.06 19.75 18.75
C ALA A 222 29.67 19.86 19.41
N LEU A 223 28.78 18.88 19.17
CA LEU A 223 27.46 18.80 19.80
C LEU A 223 27.60 18.73 21.33
N ALA A 224 28.41 17.80 21.85
CA ALA A 224 28.62 17.63 23.30
C ALA A 224 29.15 18.91 23.97
N GLN A 225 30.01 19.66 23.27
CA GLN A 225 30.49 20.95 23.76
C GLN A 225 29.40 22.01 23.76
N ALA A 226 28.58 22.08 22.70
CA ALA A 226 27.54 23.09 22.54
C ALA A 226 26.36 22.93 23.50
N VAL A 227 26.08 21.70 23.95
CA VAL A 227 24.97 21.41 24.88
C VAL A 227 25.39 21.36 26.35
N ARG A 228 26.69 21.47 26.63
CA ARG A 228 27.18 21.43 28.00
C ARG A 228 26.64 22.60 28.82
N GLY A 229 25.93 22.33 29.91
CA GLY A 229 25.33 23.33 30.79
C GLY A 229 24.09 24.03 30.20
N VAL A 230 23.57 23.56 29.07
CA VAL A 230 22.30 24.02 28.53
C VAL A 230 21.19 23.27 29.24
N GLU A 231 20.32 24.01 29.93
CA GLU A 231 19.10 23.46 30.51
C GLU A 231 18.09 23.21 29.39
N PRO A 232 17.49 22.00 29.30
CA PRO A 232 16.40 21.75 28.36
C PRO A 232 15.25 22.70 28.62
N GLY A 233 14.71 23.31 27.56
CA GLY A 233 13.63 24.25 27.65
C GLY A 233 12.50 23.73 28.51
N SER A 234 12.02 24.53 29.48
CA SER A 234 10.89 24.16 30.32
C SER A 234 9.66 24.07 29.45
N ARG A 235 8.89 22.95 29.57
CA ARG A 235 7.57 22.83 28.96
C ARG A 235 6.72 24.03 29.31
N ARG A 236 6.55 24.98 28.40
CA ARG A 236 5.42 25.86 28.42
C ARG A 236 4.27 25.03 27.81
N VAL A 237 3.46 24.42 28.66
CA VAL A 237 2.11 24.09 28.29
C VAL A 237 1.41 25.43 28.08
N ALA A 238 1.69 26.06 26.96
CA ALA A 238 0.84 27.10 26.44
C ALA A 238 -0.42 26.36 25.99
N VAL A 239 -1.44 26.36 26.84
CA VAL A 239 -2.82 26.24 26.39
C VAL A 239 -3.11 27.52 25.61
N SER A 240 -2.44 27.69 24.47
CA SER A 240 -2.97 28.50 23.40
C SER A 240 -4.04 27.64 22.77
N VAL A 241 -5.27 27.84 23.21
CA VAL A 241 -6.42 27.72 22.32
C VAL A 241 -6.15 28.73 21.20
N ARG A 242 -5.25 28.40 20.27
CA ARG A 242 -5.37 28.87 18.92
C ARG A 242 -6.64 28.20 18.41
N THR A 243 -7.77 28.86 18.64
CA THR A 243 -8.83 28.85 17.65
C THR A 243 -8.13 29.27 16.36
N ARG A 244 -7.58 28.28 15.63
CA ARG A 244 -7.50 28.44 14.20
C ARG A 244 -8.91 28.82 13.82
N SER A 245 -9.08 30.10 13.44
CA SER A 245 -10.12 30.40 12.49
C SER A 245 -9.95 29.31 11.43
N ASP A 246 -10.85 28.35 11.42
CA ASP A 246 -11.18 27.60 10.25
C ASP A 246 -11.56 28.65 9.20
N GLU A 247 -10.55 29.27 8.56
CA GLU A 247 -10.69 29.53 7.17
C GLU A 247 -10.81 28.14 6.58
N THR A 248 -12.02 27.65 6.62
CA THR A 248 -12.56 26.65 5.75
C THR A 248 -12.23 27.15 4.33
N LYS A 249 -11.01 26.86 3.84
CA LYS A 249 -10.92 26.46 2.45
C LYS A 249 -11.94 25.36 2.38
N ALA A 250 -13.10 25.69 1.80
CA ALA A 250 -14.14 24.72 1.52
C ALA A 250 -13.40 23.56 0.90
N THR A 251 -13.20 22.51 1.69
CA THR A 251 -12.54 21.30 1.23
C THR A 251 -13.45 20.89 0.09
N ARG A 252 -12.98 21.04 -1.15
CA ARG A 252 -13.70 20.54 -2.32
C ARG A 252 -13.87 19.07 -2.03
N GLN A 253 -15.05 18.72 -1.57
CA GLN A 253 -15.39 17.33 -1.33
C GLN A 253 -15.22 16.64 -2.68
N ALA A 254 -14.26 15.73 -2.79
CA ALA A 254 -13.98 15.06 -4.05
C ALA A 254 -15.28 14.42 -4.52
N GLN A 255 -15.70 14.74 -5.74
CA GLN A 255 -16.96 14.25 -6.29
C GLN A 255 -16.91 12.73 -6.40
N ALA A 256 -17.85 12.05 -5.77
CA ALA A 256 -18.02 10.60 -5.88
C ALA A 256 -18.31 10.22 -7.35
N SER A 257 -18.04 8.97 -7.72
CA SER A 257 -18.34 8.48 -9.06
C SER A 257 -19.85 8.27 -9.25
N ARG A 258 -20.33 8.44 -10.49
CA ARG A 258 -21.71 8.10 -10.87
C ARG A 258 -22.00 6.60 -10.69
N LEU A 259 -20.97 5.75 -10.81
CA LEU A 259 -21.08 4.32 -10.52
C LEU A 259 -21.41 4.07 -9.05
N ALA A 260 -20.78 4.80 -8.11
CA ALA A 260 -21.09 4.70 -6.69
C ALA A 260 -22.56 5.03 -6.36
N GLU A 261 -23.14 5.98 -7.13
CA GLU A 261 -24.57 6.33 -6.98
C GLU A 261 -25.52 5.25 -7.49
N LYS A 262 -25.08 4.47 -8.49
CA LYS A 262 -25.88 3.41 -9.13
C LYS A 262 -25.79 2.08 -8.39
N LEU A 263 -24.63 1.79 -7.81
CA LEU A 263 -24.35 0.50 -7.17
C LEU A 263 -25.30 0.25 -5.99
N GLY A 264 -25.96 -0.92 -6.01
CA GLY A 264 -26.99 -1.27 -5.01
C GLY A 264 -28.36 -0.63 -5.21
N ARG A 265 -28.52 0.29 -6.19
CA ARG A 265 -29.83 0.92 -6.51
C ARG A 265 -30.43 0.42 -7.82
N LYS A 266 -29.60 -0.01 -8.74
CA LYS A 266 -30.01 -0.64 -9.98
C LYS A 266 -29.06 -1.77 -10.34
N PHE A 267 -29.47 -2.64 -11.25
CA PHE A 267 -28.57 -3.62 -11.84
C PHE A 267 -27.55 -2.91 -12.73
N VAL A 268 -26.28 -2.99 -12.37
CA VAL A 268 -25.17 -2.28 -13.04
C VAL A 268 -24.59 -3.15 -14.16
N VAL A 269 -24.32 -2.54 -15.31
CA VAL A 269 -23.66 -3.21 -16.44
C VAL A 269 -22.32 -2.57 -16.73
N THR A 270 -21.26 -3.37 -16.68
CA THR A 270 -19.91 -2.94 -17.05
C THR A 270 -19.34 -3.85 -18.13
N VAL A 271 -18.54 -3.29 -19.03
CA VAL A 271 -17.96 -4.03 -20.17
C VAL A 271 -16.47 -3.78 -20.23
N GLU A 272 -15.67 -4.83 -20.35
CA GLU A 272 -14.23 -4.73 -20.54
C GLU A 272 -13.85 -4.41 -21.97
N LEU A 273 -12.97 -3.44 -22.16
CA LEU A 273 -12.32 -3.15 -23.42
C LEU A 273 -10.81 -3.28 -23.27
N ASP A 274 -10.22 -4.06 -24.16
CA ASP A 274 -8.77 -4.24 -24.22
C ASP A 274 -8.06 -2.94 -24.61
N VAL A 275 -7.03 -2.58 -23.87
CA VAL A 275 -6.16 -1.44 -24.16
C VAL A 275 -5.36 -1.72 -25.44
N PRO A 276 -5.22 -0.76 -26.37
CA PRO A 276 -4.47 -0.95 -27.61
C PRO A 276 -2.98 -1.22 -27.32
N ARG A 277 -2.37 -2.03 -28.18
CA ARG A 277 -0.93 -2.30 -28.13
C ARG A 277 -0.10 -1.12 -28.66
N GLY A 278 -0.66 -0.35 -29.57
CA GLY A 278 -0.03 0.79 -30.23
C GLY A 278 -0.69 2.10 -29.82
N LEU A 279 -0.54 3.12 -30.66
CA LEU A 279 -1.03 4.48 -30.39
C LEU A 279 -2.46 4.73 -30.89
N ASP A 280 -2.98 3.88 -31.77
CA ASP A 280 -4.33 4.04 -32.34
C ASP A 280 -5.40 3.58 -31.37
N MET A 281 -6.21 4.52 -30.93
CA MET A 281 -7.35 4.31 -30.02
C MET A 281 -8.70 4.30 -30.76
N SER A 282 -8.73 4.50 -32.07
CA SER A 282 -9.98 4.70 -32.83
C SER A 282 -11.00 3.61 -32.60
N SER A 283 -10.55 2.34 -32.69
CA SER A 283 -11.45 1.19 -32.48
C SER A 283 -11.97 1.09 -31.04
N LEU A 284 -11.15 1.45 -30.05
CA LEU A 284 -11.55 1.43 -28.64
C LEU A 284 -12.58 2.54 -28.35
N ILE A 285 -12.36 3.75 -28.88
CA ILE A 285 -13.29 4.87 -28.71
C ILE A 285 -14.63 4.56 -29.37
N GLN A 286 -14.65 4.06 -30.62
CA GLN A 286 -15.87 3.63 -31.30
C GLN A 286 -16.62 2.54 -30.52
N ALA A 287 -15.91 1.57 -29.97
CA ALA A 287 -16.50 0.52 -29.14
C ALA A 287 -17.12 1.10 -27.85
N ALA A 288 -16.43 2.01 -27.19
CA ALA A 288 -16.93 2.66 -25.98
C ALA A 288 -18.16 3.55 -26.25
N GLU A 289 -18.21 4.27 -27.39
CA GLU A 289 -19.37 5.04 -27.83
C GLU A 289 -20.58 4.12 -28.06
N ALA A 290 -20.37 3.03 -28.80
CA ALA A 290 -21.45 2.07 -29.07
C ALA A 290 -22.00 1.45 -27.77
N LEU A 291 -21.15 1.11 -26.81
CA LEU A 291 -21.57 0.56 -25.51
C LEU A 291 -22.30 1.60 -24.66
N ARG A 292 -21.84 2.86 -24.63
CA ARG A 292 -22.56 3.96 -23.97
C ARG A 292 -23.98 4.08 -24.51
N ASP A 293 -24.11 4.10 -25.83
CA ASP A 293 -25.41 4.28 -26.53
C ASP A 293 -26.35 3.07 -26.31
N GLN A 294 -25.79 1.89 -26.04
CA GLN A 294 -26.52 0.68 -25.65
C GLN A 294 -26.85 0.62 -24.14
N GLY A 295 -26.49 1.63 -23.35
CA GLY A 295 -26.84 1.72 -21.92
C GLY A 295 -25.84 1.06 -20.96
N CYS A 296 -24.61 0.80 -21.38
CA CYS A 296 -23.54 0.40 -20.48
C CYS A 296 -23.26 1.48 -19.43
N ASP A 297 -23.05 1.10 -18.17
CA ASP A 297 -22.81 2.04 -17.07
C ASP A 297 -21.37 2.49 -16.95
N CYS A 298 -20.43 1.59 -17.18
CA CYS A 298 -18.99 1.83 -17.09
C CYS A 298 -18.20 0.93 -18.04
N ILE A 299 -17.07 1.43 -18.51
CA ILE A 299 -16.09 0.64 -19.27
C ILE A 299 -14.97 0.21 -18.33
N ASN A 300 -14.65 -1.08 -18.28
CA ASN A 300 -13.46 -1.60 -17.60
C ASN A 300 -12.25 -1.48 -18.53
N ILE A 301 -11.18 -0.83 -18.07
CA ILE A 301 -9.92 -0.66 -18.79
C ILE A 301 -8.88 -1.55 -18.12
N SER A 302 -8.46 -2.61 -18.81
CA SER A 302 -7.50 -3.59 -18.27
C SER A 302 -6.08 -3.02 -18.13
N ASP A 303 -5.33 -3.48 -17.12
CA ASP A 303 -3.93 -3.07 -16.87
C ASP A 303 -2.97 -4.20 -17.23
N GLY A 304 -2.55 -4.25 -18.51
CA GLY A 304 -1.56 -5.19 -19.01
C GLY A 304 -1.90 -6.65 -18.71
N ALA A 305 -3.13 -7.08 -18.99
CA ALA A 305 -3.56 -8.45 -18.80
C ALA A 305 -2.57 -9.44 -19.42
N ARG A 306 -2.24 -10.50 -18.67
CA ARG A 306 -1.21 -11.49 -19.01
C ARG A 306 0.18 -10.87 -19.22
N ALA A 307 0.54 -9.82 -18.46
CA ALA A 307 1.84 -9.13 -18.49
C ALA A 307 2.30 -8.71 -19.90
N ARG A 308 1.37 -8.27 -20.76
CA ARG A 308 1.66 -7.83 -22.13
C ARG A 308 1.78 -6.32 -22.22
N LEU A 309 2.68 -5.86 -23.10
CA LEU A 309 2.81 -4.43 -23.40
C LEU A 309 1.50 -3.87 -23.96
N ARG A 310 1.01 -2.82 -23.33
CA ARG A 310 -0.16 -2.04 -23.73
C ARG A 310 0.12 -0.56 -23.48
N MET A 311 -0.68 0.32 -24.10
CA MET A 311 -0.70 1.73 -23.74
C MET A 311 -1.01 1.87 -22.25
N ASN A 312 -0.53 2.96 -21.60
CA ASN A 312 -0.83 3.19 -20.18
C ASN A 312 -2.35 3.28 -19.95
N PRO A 313 -2.92 2.40 -19.13
CA PRO A 313 -4.37 2.28 -18.99
C PRO A 313 -5.02 3.51 -18.34
N MET A 314 -4.32 4.28 -17.49
CA MET A 314 -4.86 5.50 -16.91
C MET A 314 -5.04 6.60 -17.96
N VAL A 315 -4.11 6.69 -18.90
CA VAL A 315 -4.23 7.60 -20.05
C VAL A 315 -5.43 7.21 -20.91
N VAL A 316 -5.57 5.92 -21.22
CA VAL A 316 -6.71 5.38 -21.98
C VAL A 316 -8.03 5.66 -21.26
N GLY A 317 -8.11 5.37 -19.96
CA GLY A 317 -9.30 5.62 -19.16
C GLY A 317 -9.69 7.10 -19.13
N ARG A 318 -8.72 8.01 -18.99
CA ARG A 318 -8.97 9.46 -19.06
C ARG A 318 -9.52 9.88 -20.43
N LEU A 319 -8.90 9.42 -21.51
CA LEU A 319 -9.34 9.76 -22.86
C LEU A 319 -10.74 9.21 -23.17
N VAL A 320 -11.08 8.00 -22.73
CA VAL A 320 -12.44 7.45 -22.85
C VAL A 320 -13.46 8.32 -22.10
N GLN A 321 -13.16 8.72 -20.87
CA GLN A 321 -14.06 9.60 -20.11
C GLN A 321 -14.24 10.96 -20.78
N GLU A 322 -13.17 11.52 -21.33
CA GLU A 322 -13.19 12.85 -21.96
C GLU A 322 -13.91 12.84 -23.31
N ILE A 323 -13.60 11.87 -24.18
CA ILE A 323 -14.10 11.81 -25.55
C ILE A 323 -15.52 11.24 -25.58
N VAL A 324 -15.74 10.14 -24.85
CA VAL A 324 -17.02 9.39 -24.91
C VAL A 324 -18.02 9.85 -23.84
N GLY A 325 -17.55 10.37 -22.72
CA GLY A 325 -18.41 10.82 -21.60
C GLY A 325 -18.95 9.69 -20.72
N ILE A 326 -18.42 8.47 -20.86
CA ILE A 326 -18.74 7.32 -20.01
C ILE A 326 -17.68 7.14 -18.93
N GLU A 327 -18.08 6.81 -17.70
CA GLU A 327 -17.11 6.50 -16.63
C GLU A 327 -16.35 5.21 -16.90
N VAL A 328 -15.14 5.14 -16.38
CA VAL A 328 -14.32 3.93 -16.45
C VAL A 328 -14.08 3.33 -15.08
N ILE A 329 -13.89 2.01 -15.04
CA ILE A 329 -13.29 1.28 -13.93
C ILE A 329 -11.88 0.94 -14.37
N GLN A 330 -10.93 1.59 -13.73
CA GLN A 330 -9.52 1.39 -14.02
C GLN A 330 -9.01 0.16 -13.30
N HIS A 331 -8.57 -0.86 -14.02
CA HIS A 331 -7.80 -1.94 -13.42
C HIS A 331 -6.42 -1.39 -13.05
N PHE A 332 -5.92 -1.74 -11.88
CA PHE A 332 -4.64 -1.28 -11.39
C PHE A 332 -3.84 -2.45 -10.82
N ALA A 333 -2.75 -2.81 -11.50
CA ALA A 333 -1.90 -3.93 -11.15
C ALA A 333 -0.66 -3.49 -10.35
N CYS A 334 -0.29 -4.28 -9.34
CA CYS A 334 0.90 -4.02 -8.52
C CYS A 334 2.21 -4.52 -9.16
N ARG A 335 2.13 -5.28 -10.26
CA ARG A 335 3.26 -5.98 -10.88
C ARG A 335 4.41 -5.07 -11.29
N ASP A 336 4.13 -3.98 -12.00
CA ASP A 336 5.14 -3.17 -12.68
C ASP A 336 5.57 -1.93 -11.88
N ARG A 337 5.01 -1.73 -10.70
CA ARG A 337 5.12 -0.50 -9.91
C ARG A 337 5.66 -0.78 -8.52
N ASN A 338 6.67 -0.02 -8.10
CA ASN A 338 7.07 0.00 -6.70
C ASN A 338 6.06 0.84 -5.88
N LEU A 339 6.18 0.79 -4.56
CA LEU A 339 5.26 1.46 -3.65
C LEU A 339 5.13 2.97 -3.89
N LEU A 340 6.22 3.65 -4.27
CA LEU A 340 6.19 5.08 -4.59
C LEU A 340 5.42 5.33 -5.89
N ALA A 341 5.68 4.53 -6.94
CA ALA A 341 4.99 4.64 -8.22
C ALA A 341 3.48 4.33 -8.07
N ILE A 342 3.10 3.32 -7.27
CA ILE A 342 1.69 3.01 -6.98
C ILE A 342 0.98 4.23 -6.39
N GLN A 343 1.56 4.85 -5.36
CA GLN A 343 0.95 6.01 -4.71
C GLN A 343 0.91 7.23 -5.64
N ALA A 344 1.99 7.52 -6.37
CA ALA A 344 2.05 8.63 -7.32
C ALA A 344 1.03 8.47 -8.46
N ASP A 345 0.93 7.26 -9.04
CA ASP A 345 -0.02 6.95 -10.10
C ASP A 345 -1.48 7.08 -9.63
N LEU A 346 -1.80 6.65 -8.41
CA LEU A 346 -3.14 6.80 -7.84
C LEU A 346 -3.51 8.26 -7.58
N LEU A 347 -2.59 9.08 -7.07
CA LEU A 347 -2.81 10.54 -6.95
C LEU A 347 -3.06 11.15 -8.34
N GLY A 348 -2.26 10.76 -9.34
CA GLY A 348 -2.43 11.15 -10.74
C GLY A 348 -3.78 10.71 -11.30
N ALA A 349 -4.19 9.46 -11.07
CA ALA A 349 -5.50 8.94 -11.48
C ALA A 349 -6.65 9.78 -10.90
N HIS A 350 -6.57 10.12 -9.61
CA HIS A 350 -7.58 10.97 -8.97
C HIS A 350 -7.61 12.38 -9.59
N ALA A 351 -6.46 12.99 -9.84
CA ALA A 351 -6.35 14.29 -10.49
C ALA A 351 -6.92 14.29 -11.92
N LEU A 352 -6.77 13.16 -12.66
CA LEU A 352 -7.35 12.94 -13.97
C LEU A 352 -8.88 12.66 -13.94
N GLY A 353 -9.50 12.58 -12.77
CA GLY A 353 -10.93 12.30 -12.64
C GLY A 353 -11.28 10.81 -12.66
N LEU A 354 -10.30 9.90 -12.62
CA LEU A 354 -10.54 8.47 -12.49
C LEU A 354 -10.91 8.17 -11.02
N ARG A 355 -12.08 7.58 -10.81
CA ARG A 355 -12.64 7.35 -9.46
C ARG A 355 -12.82 5.89 -9.12
N ASN A 356 -13.06 5.03 -10.11
CA ASN A 356 -13.35 3.62 -9.88
C ASN A 356 -12.09 2.80 -10.18
N ILE A 357 -11.57 2.10 -9.18
CA ILE A 357 -10.33 1.32 -9.27
C ILE A 357 -10.62 -0.14 -8.97
N LEU A 358 -10.29 -1.05 -9.88
CA LEU A 358 -10.22 -2.48 -9.59
C LEU A 358 -8.79 -2.83 -9.13
N ALA A 359 -8.64 -3.11 -7.86
CA ALA A 359 -7.36 -3.46 -7.26
C ALA A 359 -7.00 -4.93 -7.56
N ILE A 360 -5.93 -5.13 -8.33
CA ILE A 360 -5.42 -6.46 -8.70
C ILE A 360 -3.93 -6.59 -8.40
N THR A 361 -3.50 -7.80 -8.08
CA THR A 361 -2.06 -8.10 -7.92
C THR A 361 -1.34 -8.03 -9.26
N GLY A 362 -1.96 -8.54 -10.33
CA GLY A 362 -1.40 -8.65 -11.67
C GLY A 362 -0.70 -9.99 -11.91
N ASP A 363 -0.65 -10.40 -13.18
CA ASP A 363 0.04 -11.63 -13.61
C ASP A 363 1.56 -11.42 -13.58
N PRO A 364 2.37 -12.45 -13.25
CA PRO A 364 3.82 -12.32 -13.24
C PRO A 364 4.37 -12.09 -14.66
N THR A 365 5.49 -11.36 -14.79
CA THR A 365 6.11 -11.02 -16.09
C THR A 365 6.49 -12.24 -16.92
N GLN A 366 6.76 -13.39 -16.26
CA GLN A 366 7.15 -14.65 -16.90
C GLN A 366 6.12 -15.18 -17.90
N VAL A 367 4.84 -14.80 -17.78
CA VAL A 367 3.77 -15.22 -18.70
C VAL A 367 3.52 -14.22 -19.83
N GLY A 368 4.26 -13.12 -19.88
CA GLY A 368 4.04 -11.99 -20.77
C GLY A 368 5.03 -11.84 -21.91
N ASP A 369 5.00 -10.66 -22.54
CA ASP A 369 5.83 -10.32 -23.70
C ASP A 369 7.32 -10.15 -23.32
N TYR A 370 7.62 -9.84 -22.06
CA TYR A 370 8.98 -9.61 -21.54
C TYR A 370 9.24 -10.45 -20.28
N PRO A 371 9.49 -11.77 -20.41
CA PRO A 371 9.64 -12.66 -19.24
C PRO A 371 10.81 -12.33 -18.32
N THR A 372 11.80 -11.58 -18.82
CA THR A 372 13.00 -11.15 -18.07
C THR A 372 12.82 -9.80 -17.38
N ALA A 373 11.69 -9.11 -17.60
CA ALA A 373 11.38 -7.88 -16.88
C ALA A 373 11.15 -8.18 -15.39
N THR A 374 11.58 -7.27 -14.52
CA THR A 374 11.40 -7.41 -13.06
C THR A 374 9.94 -7.25 -12.69
N SER A 375 9.36 -8.27 -12.07
CA SER A 375 8.10 -8.13 -11.33
C SER A 375 8.39 -7.54 -9.96
N VAL A 376 7.80 -6.39 -9.63
CA VAL A 376 8.09 -5.65 -8.39
C VAL A 376 7.32 -6.23 -7.21
N PHE A 377 5.96 -6.19 -7.28
CA PHE A 377 5.08 -6.72 -6.24
C PHE A 377 5.45 -6.29 -4.80
N ASP A 378 5.78 -5.00 -4.60
CA ASP A 378 5.97 -4.46 -3.24
C ASP A 378 4.70 -4.65 -2.39
N VAL A 379 3.55 -4.61 -3.05
CA VAL A 379 2.24 -4.89 -2.45
C VAL A 379 1.43 -5.85 -3.34
N ASP A 380 0.42 -6.48 -2.77
CA ASP A 380 -0.62 -7.23 -3.48
C ASP A 380 -1.94 -6.43 -3.56
N ALA A 381 -3.00 -7.06 -4.04
CA ALA A 381 -4.31 -6.41 -4.13
C ALA A 381 -4.85 -5.94 -2.77
N ILE A 382 -4.54 -6.64 -1.66
CA ILE A 382 -4.99 -6.25 -0.32
C ILE A 382 -4.25 -4.98 0.12
N GLY A 383 -2.92 -4.95 -0.05
CA GLY A 383 -2.11 -3.77 0.22
C GLY A 383 -2.53 -2.57 -0.63
N LEU A 384 -2.92 -2.79 -1.89
CA LEU A 384 -3.44 -1.73 -2.76
C LEU A 384 -4.78 -1.16 -2.26
N VAL A 385 -5.70 -2.00 -1.78
CA VAL A 385 -6.95 -1.54 -1.16
C VAL A 385 -6.67 -0.65 0.06
N ARG A 386 -5.70 -1.03 0.91
CA ARG A 386 -5.27 -0.22 2.06
C ARG A 386 -4.74 1.14 1.64
N ILE A 387 -3.93 1.23 0.58
CA ILE A 387 -3.44 2.51 0.04
C ILE A 387 -4.60 3.39 -0.42
N LEU A 388 -5.53 2.84 -1.20
CA LEU A 388 -6.71 3.55 -1.68
C LEU A 388 -7.60 4.07 -0.53
N ARG A 389 -7.80 3.26 0.51
CA ARG A 389 -8.50 3.67 1.73
C ARG A 389 -7.77 4.80 2.47
N ALA A 390 -6.44 4.71 2.59
CA ALA A 390 -5.64 5.76 3.21
C ALA A 390 -5.82 7.09 2.46
N PHE A 391 -5.76 7.06 1.13
CA PHE A 391 -6.02 8.24 0.29
C PHE A 391 -7.45 8.78 0.46
N ASN A 392 -8.46 7.92 0.53
CA ASN A 392 -9.84 8.34 0.83
C ASN A 392 -9.96 8.99 2.23
N ASN A 393 -9.03 8.71 3.14
CA ASN A 393 -8.93 9.37 4.44
C ASN A 393 -8.05 10.63 4.42
N GLY A 394 -7.41 10.95 3.28
CA GLY A 394 -6.57 12.15 3.10
C GLY A 394 -5.12 11.98 3.56
N VAL A 395 -4.65 10.75 3.69
CA VAL A 395 -3.27 10.44 4.09
C VAL A 395 -2.66 9.39 3.15
N ASP A 396 -1.34 9.39 3.02
CA ASP A 396 -0.59 8.33 2.36
C ASP A 396 -0.43 7.10 3.31
N LEU A 397 0.29 6.08 2.84
CA LEU A 397 0.49 4.86 3.61
C LEU A 397 1.34 5.09 4.88
N SER A 398 2.17 6.12 4.91
CA SER A 398 2.97 6.50 6.09
C SER A 398 2.20 7.38 7.09
N GLY A 399 0.94 7.73 6.77
CA GLY A 399 0.11 8.61 7.57
C GLY A 399 0.32 10.11 7.29
N THR A 400 1.13 10.44 6.27
CA THR A 400 1.36 11.83 5.85
C THR A 400 0.13 12.35 5.10
N SER A 401 -0.27 13.61 5.39
CA SER A 401 -1.39 14.24 4.68
C SER A 401 -1.09 14.41 3.19
N ILE A 402 -2.06 14.07 2.34
CA ILE A 402 -2.02 14.34 0.89
C ILE A 402 -2.79 15.61 0.51
N GLY A 403 -3.10 16.48 1.49
CA GLY A 403 -3.79 17.75 1.31
C GLY A 403 -5.31 17.62 1.30
N GLU A 404 -5.89 16.75 0.50
CA GLU A 404 -7.33 16.53 0.36
C GLU A 404 -7.67 15.05 0.43
N LYS A 405 -8.91 14.71 0.77
CA LYS A 405 -9.41 13.33 0.69
C LYS A 405 -9.68 12.98 -0.77
N THR A 406 -9.32 11.76 -1.19
CA THR A 406 -9.79 11.21 -2.45
C THR A 406 -11.21 10.64 -2.32
N ALA A 407 -11.82 10.27 -3.46
CA ALA A 407 -13.13 9.62 -3.49
C ALA A 407 -13.08 8.37 -4.38
N PHE A 408 -12.13 7.49 -4.15
CA PHE A 408 -12.04 6.24 -4.88
C PHE A 408 -13.14 5.26 -4.50
N LEU A 409 -13.83 4.74 -5.49
CA LEU A 409 -14.66 3.55 -5.38
C LEU A 409 -13.80 2.32 -5.68
N ILE A 410 -13.64 1.44 -4.72
CA ILE A 410 -12.63 0.37 -4.71
C ILE A 410 -13.30 -0.97 -5.02
N ALA A 411 -13.00 -1.53 -6.17
CA ALA A 411 -13.40 -2.88 -6.57
C ALA A 411 -12.29 -3.89 -6.26
N VAL A 412 -12.68 -5.12 -6.01
CA VAL A 412 -11.78 -6.25 -5.83
C VAL A 412 -12.27 -7.48 -6.61
N ALA A 413 -11.33 -8.34 -7.00
CA ALA A 413 -11.65 -9.59 -7.67
C ALA A 413 -11.86 -10.73 -6.67
N TYR A 414 -12.79 -11.64 -7.00
CA TYR A 414 -13.03 -12.90 -6.31
C TYR A 414 -13.15 -14.05 -7.32
N ASN A 415 -12.47 -15.17 -7.02
CA ASN A 415 -12.52 -16.36 -7.85
C ASN A 415 -13.27 -17.49 -7.12
N PRO A 416 -14.55 -17.74 -7.43
CA PRO A 416 -15.32 -18.80 -6.76
C PRO A 416 -14.83 -20.21 -7.07
N LEU A 417 -13.99 -20.39 -8.10
CA LEU A 417 -13.37 -21.65 -8.51
C LEU A 417 -11.88 -21.72 -8.19
N ALA A 418 -11.42 -20.97 -7.18
CA ALA A 418 -10.05 -21.06 -6.70
C ALA A 418 -9.72 -22.48 -6.23
N ARG A 419 -8.46 -22.91 -6.43
CA ARG A 419 -7.98 -24.24 -5.99
C ARG A 419 -8.11 -24.44 -4.48
N ASN A 420 -7.96 -23.37 -3.71
CA ASN A 420 -8.18 -23.34 -2.27
C ASN A 420 -9.32 -22.34 -1.96
N PRO A 421 -10.57 -22.81 -1.87
CA PRO A 421 -11.71 -21.93 -1.62
C PRO A 421 -11.66 -21.20 -0.27
N GLU A 422 -11.12 -21.82 0.77
CA GLU A 422 -11.02 -21.22 2.10
C GLU A 422 -10.03 -20.06 2.11
N GLU A 423 -8.88 -20.22 1.47
CA GLU A 423 -7.87 -19.17 1.32
C GLU A 423 -8.41 -17.99 0.50
N GLU A 424 -9.15 -18.26 -0.58
CA GLU A 424 -9.72 -17.18 -1.41
C GLU A 424 -10.86 -16.46 -0.68
N ALA A 425 -11.67 -17.16 0.11
CA ALA A 425 -12.66 -16.54 0.97
C ALA A 425 -12.01 -15.67 2.06
N ASP A 426 -10.90 -16.12 2.67
CA ASP A 426 -10.12 -15.33 3.62
C ASP A 426 -9.53 -14.08 2.95
N ARG A 427 -8.97 -14.22 1.76
CA ARG A 427 -8.47 -13.08 0.97
C ARG A 427 -9.58 -12.07 0.66
N LEU A 428 -10.79 -12.54 0.30
CA LEU A 428 -11.93 -11.65 0.07
C LEU A 428 -12.30 -10.90 1.34
N ARG A 429 -12.37 -11.58 2.49
CA ARG A 429 -12.66 -10.95 3.78
C ARG A 429 -11.63 -9.87 4.10
N ARG A 430 -10.34 -10.17 3.97
CA ARG A 430 -9.26 -9.19 4.20
C ARG A 430 -9.35 -7.98 3.26
N LYS A 431 -9.71 -8.17 1.99
CA LYS A 431 -9.96 -7.06 1.05
C LYS A 431 -11.14 -6.18 1.51
N ALA A 432 -12.20 -6.80 2.03
CA ALA A 432 -13.37 -6.09 2.57
C ALA A 432 -13.01 -5.31 3.84
N ASP A 433 -12.29 -5.92 4.78
CA ASP A 433 -11.81 -5.30 6.03
C ASP A 433 -10.90 -4.09 5.75
N GLU A 434 -10.08 -4.18 4.69
CA GLU A 434 -9.24 -3.06 4.23
C GLU A 434 -10.02 -1.96 3.50
N GLY A 435 -11.29 -2.13 3.19
CA GLY A 435 -12.16 -1.06 2.68
C GLY A 435 -12.54 -1.19 1.21
N ALA A 436 -12.60 -2.40 0.66
CA ALA A 436 -13.23 -2.63 -0.63
C ALA A 436 -14.73 -2.26 -0.60
N HIS A 437 -15.26 -1.82 -1.74
CA HIS A 437 -16.66 -1.37 -1.85
C HIS A 437 -17.54 -2.33 -2.65
N PHE A 438 -16.99 -3.11 -3.57
CA PHE A 438 -17.72 -4.10 -4.35
C PHE A 438 -16.79 -5.14 -5.00
N ILE A 439 -17.39 -6.21 -5.52
CA ILE A 439 -16.68 -7.40 -5.98
C ILE A 439 -16.96 -7.63 -7.45
N PHE A 440 -15.92 -8.00 -8.22
CA PHE A 440 -16.03 -8.65 -9.52
C PHE A 440 -15.68 -10.13 -9.40
N THR A 441 -16.45 -11.01 -10.07
CA THR A 441 -16.04 -12.42 -10.18
C THR A 441 -15.25 -12.68 -11.47
N GLN A 442 -14.53 -13.80 -11.49
CA GLN A 442 -14.15 -14.44 -12.75
C GLN A 442 -15.40 -14.86 -13.54
N PRO A 443 -15.28 -15.14 -14.85
CA PRO A 443 -16.42 -15.64 -15.63
C PRO A 443 -17.07 -16.87 -15.00
N ILE A 444 -18.39 -16.84 -14.86
CA ILE A 444 -19.20 -17.92 -14.29
C ILE A 444 -20.16 -18.45 -15.35
N TYR A 445 -20.30 -19.76 -15.43
CA TYR A 445 -21.18 -20.46 -16.38
C TYR A 445 -22.28 -21.29 -15.70
N GLU A 446 -22.15 -21.57 -14.41
CA GLU A 446 -23.07 -22.40 -13.64
C GLU A 446 -23.68 -21.64 -12.47
N MET A 447 -24.97 -21.86 -12.23
CA MET A 447 -25.69 -21.20 -11.14
C MET A 447 -25.16 -21.61 -9.76
N SER A 448 -24.75 -22.87 -9.59
CA SER A 448 -24.14 -23.37 -8.36
C SER A 448 -22.87 -22.62 -7.97
N VAL A 449 -22.05 -22.26 -8.95
CA VAL A 449 -20.84 -21.44 -8.76
C VAL A 449 -21.19 -19.99 -8.43
N LEU A 450 -22.23 -19.44 -9.06
CA LEU A 450 -22.73 -18.11 -8.73
C LEU A 450 -23.25 -18.05 -7.29
N GLU A 451 -23.98 -19.07 -6.84
CA GLU A 451 -24.48 -19.16 -5.46
C GLU A 451 -23.35 -19.16 -4.43
N ILE A 452 -22.21 -19.79 -4.74
CA ILE A 452 -21.00 -19.69 -3.89
C ILE A 452 -20.53 -18.25 -3.82
N ALA A 453 -20.40 -17.57 -4.96
CA ALA A 453 -19.92 -16.19 -5.00
C ALA A 453 -20.87 -15.21 -4.27
N VAL A 454 -22.18 -15.41 -4.41
CA VAL A 454 -23.21 -14.61 -3.72
C VAL A 454 -23.10 -14.79 -2.21
N ARG A 455 -23.01 -16.05 -1.72
CA ARG A 455 -22.84 -16.29 -0.27
C ARG A 455 -21.60 -15.63 0.32
N GLU A 456 -20.48 -15.69 -0.38
CA GLU A 456 -19.25 -15.05 0.11
C GLU A 456 -19.36 -13.52 0.07
N ALA A 457 -20.00 -12.94 -0.97
CA ALA A 457 -20.28 -11.50 -1.05
C ALA A 457 -21.21 -11.03 0.09
N GLU A 458 -22.24 -11.81 0.41
CA GLU A 458 -23.16 -11.55 1.53
C GLU A 458 -22.43 -11.61 2.89
N ARG A 459 -21.53 -12.58 3.08
CA ARG A 459 -20.72 -12.70 4.31
C ARG A 459 -19.86 -11.48 4.60
N VAL A 460 -19.34 -10.85 3.53
CA VAL A 460 -18.52 -9.63 3.67
C VAL A 460 -19.32 -8.34 3.49
N GLY A 461 -20.61 -8.44 3.18
CA GLY A 461 -21.52 -7.30 3.02
C GLY A 461 -21.24 -6.40 1.81
N LEU A 462 -20.67 -6.95 0.72
CA LEU A 462 -20.31 -6.18 -0.47
C LEU A 462 -21.16 -6.55 -1.69
N PRO A 463 -21.57 -5.55 -2.51
CA PRO A 463 -22.24 -5.81 -3.78
C PRO A 463 -21.37 -6.63 -4.72
N LEU A 464 -21.97 -7.59 -5.45
CA LEU A 464 -21.31 -8.48 -6.40
C LEU A 464 -21.72 -8.16 -7.84
N LEU A 465 -20.73 -7.98 -8.72
CA LEU A 465 -20.90 -7.96 -10.17
C LEU A 465 -20.36 -9.27 -10.74
N MET A 466 -21.26 -10.07 -11.34
CA MET A 466 -20.91 -11.38 -11.89
C MET A 466 -20.17 -11.25 -13.22
N GLY A 467 -19.11 -12.01 -13.40
CA GLY A 467 -18.36 -12.10 -14.66
C GLY A 467 -19.11 -12.90 -15.71
N VAL A 468 -19.26 -12.33 -16.91
CA VAL A 468 -19.91 -12.96 -18.06
C VAL A 468 -18.98 -12.91 -19.26
N LEU A 469 -18.58 -14.07 -19.79
CA LEU A 469 -17.72 -14.19 -20.97
C LEU A 469 -18.45 -15.02 -22.05
N PRO A 470 -19.03 -14.39 -23.09
CA PRO A 470 -19.64 -15.11 -24.19
C PRO A 470 -18.61 -15.92 -24.98
N LEU A 471 -18.86 -17.21 -25.16
CA LEU A 471 -17.96 -18.09 -25.92
C LEU A 471 -18.21 -17.92 -27.42
N ARG A 472 -17.14 -17.98 -28.25
CA ARG A 472 -17.25 -17.75 -29.69
C ARG A 472 -16.91 -18.96 -30.56
N SER A 473 -16.34 -20.02 -29.95
CA SER A 473 -15.94 -21.23 -30.67
C SER A 473 -15.51 -22.31 -29.66
N SER A 474 -15.44 -23.57 -30.10
CA SER A 474 -14.85 -24.66 -29.31
C SER A 474 -13.42 -24.35 -28.87
N ARG A 475 -12.56 -23.87 -29.78
CA ARG A 475 -11.17 -23.49 -29.43
C ARG A 475 -11.13 -22.44 -28.33
N HIS A 476 -12.03 -21.48 -28.33
CA HIS A 476 -12.10 -20.43 -27.32
C HIS A 476 -12.54 -21.02 -25.96
N ALA A 477 -13.51 -21.91 -25.96
CA ALA A 477 -13.96 -22.61 -24.76
C ALA A 477 -12.86 -23.49 -24.16
N GLU A 478 -12.21 -24.31 -24.98
CA GLU A 478 -11.12 -25.18 -24.52
C GLU A 478 -9.91 -24.38 -23.97
N PHE A 479 -9.55 -23.26 -24.60
CA PHE A 479 -8.51 -22.37 -24.11
C PHE A 479 -8.82 -21.85 -22.69
N PHE A 480 -10.01 -21.28 -22.49
CA PHE A 480 -10.38 -20.74 -21.17
C PHE A 480 -10.52 -21.82 -20.10
N HIS A 481 -11.05 -23.00 -20.48
CA HIS A 481 -11.24 -24.10 -19.56
C HIS A 481 -9.91 -24.72 -19.08
N ASN A 482 -8.95 -24.88 -19.99
CA ASN A 482 -7.72 -25.62 -19.73
C ASN A 482 -6.50 -24.73 -19.38
N GLU A 483 -6.46 -23.50 -19.92
CA GLU A 483 -5.27 -22.65 -19.84
C GLU A 483 -5.45 -21.43 -18.93
N VAL A 484 -6.70 -21.02 -18.62
CA VAL A 484 -6.96 -19.87 -17.76
C VAL A 484 -7.39 -20.33 -16.37
N PRO A 485 -6.56 -20.15 -15.33
CA PRO A 485 -6.89 -20.57 -13.97
C PRO A 485 -8.19 -19.92 -13.46
N GLY A 486 -9.06 -20.74 -12.85
CA GLY A 486 -10.29 -20.25 -12.23
C GLY A 486 -11.47 -20.08 -13.17
N ILE A 487 -11.37 -20.49 -14.42
CA ILE A 487 -12.49 -20.55 -15.36
C ILE A 487 -12.76 -22.02 -15.70
N GLN A 488 -13.97 -22.47 -15.41
CA GLN A 488 -14.45 -23.79 -15.79
C GLN A 488 -15.69 -23.65 -16.65
N ILE A 489 -15.68 -24.30 -17.81
CA ILE A 489 -16.78 -24.29 -18.76
C ILE A 489 -17.45 -25.67 -18.74
N PRO A 490 -18.78 -25.75 -18.54
CA PRO A 490 -19.51 -27.01 -18.46
C PRO A 490 -19.28 -27.90 -19.68
N GLU A 491 -19.18 -29.19 -19.47
CA GLU A 491 -18.89 -30.17 -20.51
C GLU A 491 -19.94 -30.14 -21.62
N GLU A 492 -21.23 -29.99 -21.27
CA GLU A 492 -22.32 -29.87 -22.24
C GLU A 492 -22.11 -28.70 -23.19
N MET A 493 -21.70 -27.55 -22.67
CA MET A 493 -21.44 -26.34 -23.44
C MET A 493 -20.22 -26.53 -24.37
N ARG A 494 -19.15 -27.19 -23.89
CA ARG A 494 -17.98 -27.48 -24.71
C ARG A 494 -18.30 -28.48 -25.84
N ARG A 495 -19.09 -29.52 -25.56
CA ARG A 495 -19.56 -30.48 -26.56
C ARG A 495 -20.44 -29.81 -27.63
N ALA A 496 -21.40 -28.98 -27.23
CA ALA A 496 -22.23 -28.25 -28.16
C ALA A 496 -21.40 -27.33 -29.08
N LEU A 497 -20.44 -26.62 -28.53
CA LEU A 497 -19.51 -25.77 -29.29
C LEU A 497 -18.59 -26.55 -30.24
N ALA A 498 -18.31 -27.82 -29.95
CA ALA A 498 -17.49 -28.66 -30.81
C ALA A 498 -18.21 -29.07 -32.13
N GLU A 499 -19.55 -29.03 -32.12
CA GLU A 499 -20.38 -29.35 -33.27
C GLU A 499 -20.78 -28.09 -34.08
N LEU A 500 -20.40 -26.89 -33.60
CA LEU A 500 -20.78 -25.61 -34.19
C LEU A 500 -19.55 -24.85 -34.74
N GLU A 501 -19.73 -24.17 -35.86
CA GLU A 501 -18.68 -23.35 -36.48
C GLU A 501 -19.15 -21.92 -36.77
N GLY A 502 -18.19 -21.00 -36.94
CA GLY A 502 -18.42 -19.63 -37.42
C GLY A 502 -19.46 -18.86 -36.58
N ASP A 503 -20.49 -18.36 -37.23
CA ASP A 503 -21.52 -17.50 -36.59
C ASP A 503 -22.50 -18.31 -35.74
N ASP A 504 -22.71 -19.60 -36.03
CA ASP A 504 -23.57 -20.46 -35.21
C ASP A 504 -22.96 -20.71 -33.83
N ALA A 505 -21.65 -20.92 -33.74
CA ALA A 505 -20.94 -21.04 -32.47
C ALA A 505 -20.97 -19.72 -31.65
N LYS A 506 -20.84 -18.57 -32.31
CA LYS A 506 -20.96 -17.25 -31.64
C LYS A 506 -22.37 -17.02 -31.11
N ARG A 507 -23.38 -17.31 -31.92
CA ARG A 507 -24.80 -17.18 -31.54
C ARG A 507 -25.10 -18.05 -30.33
N TYR A 508 -24.70 -19.32 -30.35
CA TYR A 508 -24.86 -20.22 -29.22
C TYR A 508 -24.24 -19.67 -27.94
N GLY A 509 -22.99 -19.17 -28.00
CA GLY A 509 -22.32 -18.62 -26.82
C GLY A 509 -23.00 -17.36 -26.26
N ILE A 510 -23.56 -16.50 -27.13
CA ILE A 510 -24.35 -15.34 -26.72
C ILE A 510 -25.66 -15.78 -26.07
N GLU A 511 -26.39 -16.73 -26.66
CA GLU A 511 -27.64 -17.27 -26.10
C GLU A 511 -27.45 -17.89 -24.73
N GLN A 512 -26.34 -18.65 -24.52
CA GLN A 512 -25.99 -19.20 -23.22
C GLN A 512 -25.71 -18.10 -22.19
N ALA A 513 -24.95 -17.07 -22.57
CA ALA A 513 -24.69 -15.92 -21.70
C ALA A 513 -25.98 -15.17 -21.34
N GLN A 514 -26.89 -14.96 -22.31
CA GLN A 514 -28.20 -14.36 -22.07
C GLN A 514 -29.07 -15.20 -21.12
N GLN A 515 -29.12 -16.52 -21.29
CA GLN A 515 -29.85 -17.41 -20.39
C GLN A 515 -29.32 -17.36 -18.98
N PHE A 516 -27.99 -17.36 -18.82
CA PHE A 516 -27.33 -17.22 -17.54
C PHE A 516 -27.69 -15.87 -16.87
N VAL A 517 -27.57 -14.76 -17.60
CA VAL A 517 -27.91 -13.42 -17.10
C VAL A 517 -29.38 -13.33 -16.66
N ARG A 518 -30.34 -13.84 -17.44
CA ARG A 518 -31.77 -13.84 -17.06
C ARG A 518 -32.03 -14.55 -15.73
N ARG A 519 -31.31 -15.65 -15.46
CA ARG A 519 -31.45 -16.42 -14.21
C ARG A 519 -30.74 -15.74 -13.03
N ALA A 520 -29.65 -15.05 -13.30
CA ALA A 520 -28.72 -14.51 -12.31
C ALA A 520 -29.02 -13.05 -11.89
N LYS A 521 -29.70 -12.25 -12.72
CA LYS A 521 -29.88 -10.80 -12.52
C LYS A 521 -30.55 -10.41 -11.19
N GLY A 522 -31.35 -11.30 -10.60
CA GLY A 522 -31.99 -11.07 -9.30
C GLY A 522 -31.12 -11.40 -8.09
N MET A 523 -29.94 -12.00 -8.30
CA MET A 523 -29.04 -12.47 -7.26
C MET A 523 -27.82 -11.58 -7.06
N THR A 524 -27.53 -10.69 -8.00
CA THR A 524 -26.32 -9.87 -8.03
C THR A 524 -26.64 -8.39 -8.22
N ALA A 525 -25.71 -7.51 -7.84
CA ALA A 525 -25.85 -6.08 -8.04
C ALA A 525 -25.59 -5.63 -9.49
N GLY A 526 -25.05 -6.51 -10.32
CA GLY A 526 -24.76 -6.21 -11.71
C GLY A 526 -23.97 -7.31 -12.40
N MET A 527 -23.54 -7.00 -13.63
CA MET A 527 -22.70 -7.89 -14.43
C MET A 527 -21.48 -7.16 -15.00
N TYR A 528 -20.43 -7.94 -15.20
CA TYR A 528 -19.18 -7.56 -15.84
C TYR A 528 -18.99 -8.41 -17.09
N ILE A 529 -19.20 -7.81 -18.26
CA ILE A 529 -19.10 -8.52 -19.54
C ILE A 529 -17.67 -8.40 -20.07
N MET A 530 -17.07 -9.53 -20.43
CA MET A 530 -15.76 -9.64 -21.09
C MET A 530 -15.99 -10.10 -22.55
N PRO A 531 -16.28 -9.19 -23.50
CA PRO A 531 -16.53 -9.59 -24.86
C PRO A 531 -15.23 -10.08 -25.51
N PRO A 532 -15.29 -11.10 -26.38
CA PRO A 532 -14.12 -11.54 -27.11
C PRO A 532 -13.68 -10.45 -28.09
N ALA A 533 -12.43 -9.99 -28.00
CA ALA A 533 -11.88 -8.84 -28.70
C ALA A 533 -12.67 -7.54 -28.43
N LEU A 534 -12.42 -6.46 -29.17
CA LEU A 534 -13.21 -5.22 -29.09
C LEU A 534 -14.56 -5.40 -29.83
N SER A 535 -15.48 -6.18 -29.25
CA SER A 535 -16.77 -6.52 -29.90
C SER A 535 -17.96 -5.94 -29.12
N PRO A 536 -18.25 -4.62 -29.24
CA PRO A 536 -19.37 -3.99 -28.53
C PRO A 536 -20.72 -4.60 -28.91
N HIS A 537 -20.84 -5.10 -30.12
CA HIS A 537 -22.04 -5.78 -30.59
C HIS A 537 -22.37 -7.05 -29.78
N VAL A 538 -21.38 -7.87 -29.49
CA VAL A 538 -21.56 -9.07 -28.65
C VAL A 538 -22.01 -8.70 -27.23
N ALA A 539 -21.40 -7.67 -26.65
CA ALA A 539 -21.80 -7.18 -25.32
C ALA A 539 -23.22 -6.64 -25.35
N GLY A 540 -23.60 -5.86 -26.40
CA GLY A 540 -24.95 -5.37 -26.59
C GLY A 540 -25.99 -6.48 -26.66
N GLN A 541 -25.72 -7.54 -27.43
CA GLN A 541 -26.62 -8.70 -27.50
C GLN A 541 -26.79 -9.39 -26.12
N VAL A 542 -25.71 -9.51 -25.32
CA VAL A 542 -25.83 -10.03 -23.96
C VAL A 542 -26.69 -9.12 -23.08
N MET A 543 -26.58 -7.80 -23.24
CA MET A 543 -27.38 -6.81 -22.51
C MET A 543 -28.89 -6.89 -22.82
N GLU A 544 -29.28 -7.35 -24.00
CA GLU A 544 -30.68 -7.60 -24.34
C GLU A 544 -31.38 -8.57 -23.38
N ALA A 545 -30.63 -9.42 -22.69
CA ALA A 545 -31.17 -10.30 -21.64
C ALA A 545 -31.77 -9.57 -20.43
N LEU A 546 -31.52 -8.27 -20.30
CA LEU A 546 -32.05 -7.44 -19.21
C LEU A 546 -33.45 -6.91 -19.49
N HIS A 547 -33.83 -6.86 -20.75
CA HIS A 547 -35.14 -6.44 -21.25
C HIS A 547 -36.00 -7.66 -21.52
#